data_8d91b27a75bc83eef90231064d9c92c0
#
_entry.id   8d91b27a75bc83eef90231064d9c92c0
#
_cell.length_a   1.000
_cell.length_b   1.000
_cell.length_c   1.000
_cell.angle_alpha   90.00
_cell.angle_beta   90.00
_cell.angle_gamma   90.00
#
_symmetry.space_group_name_H-M   'P 1'
#
loop_
_entity.id
_entity.type
_entity.pdbx_description
1 polymer ?
#
loop_
_entity_poly.entity_id
_entity_poly.type
_entity_poly.pdbx_seq_one_letter_code
_entity_poly.pdbx_strand_id
1 'polypeptide(L)'
;MKKLILLFAPLLINAQSWNLSGNSSTNESSNFIGTTDNQSLVFKTNNIEWLKIKPTGRFIYNNIDSAPGWDSNLLFGGGNDILTSKGNTAFGVGSFVNASTGGYNTAIGTNSLRGNISGFNNTGLGTNSLMNNIAGSQNTGIGANALGLAKGNLNTSIGSHALYGDSNGDNNTAIGGYSLRGVQANASNNTAIGAQSFLFLRTGTNNIAIGYNTASIELTNASNSIYIGANVQPTNSSPINELNIGNWIYGKNGTIGIGTSNVTCTNCTGYKLFVKDGIKTEKIKVEFANANGWADYVFEQDYKLLPLKDLKDFISVNKHLPEVPTAQNVVDNGLELKEFNALLLKKIEELTLHIIKLNENIEKQDKRINQLENIK
;
A
#
# COMPACT_ATOMS: atom_id res chain seq x y z
N MET A 1 1.84 69.09 84.18
CA MET A 1 1.29 68.47 83.01
C MET A 1 2.45 67.96 82.13
N LYS A 2 2.74 66.65 82.19
CA LYS A 2 3.77 66.04 81.27
C LYS A 2 3.05 65.62 79.99
N LYS A 3 3.42 66.20 78.86
CA LYS A 3 2.92 65.79 77.54
C LYS A 3 3.64 64.50 77.12
N LEU A 4 2.89 63.45 76.98
CA LEU A 4 3.37 62.16 76.42
C LEU A 4 3.36 62.32 74.90
N ILE A 5 4.51 62.38 74.28
CA ILE A 5 4.63 62.37 72.85
C ILE A 5 4.70 60.88 72.44
N LEU A 6 3.62 60.35 71.81
CA LEU A 6 3.59 59.04 71.24
C LEU A 6 4.29 59.12 69.86
N LEU A 7 5.51 58.55 69.77
CA LEU A 7 6.23 58.44 68.55
C LEU A 7 5.65 57.20 67.80
N PHE A 8 4.79 57.41 66.78
CA PHE A 8 4.42 56.39 65.82
C PHE A 8 5.62 56.16 64.87
N ALA A 9 6.41 55.11 65.09
CA ALA A 9 7.33 54.64 64.11
C ALA A 9 6.50 53.97 63.02
N PRO A 10 6.60 54.37 61.72
CA PRO A 10 5.96 53.63 60.64
C PRO A 10 6.64 52.25 60.52
N LEU A 11 5.86 51.21 60.78
CA LEU A 11 6.23 49.88 60.40
C LEU A 11 6.39 49.87 58.88
N LEU A 12 7.65 49.93 58.37
CA LEU A 12 7.99 49.67 57.03
C LEU A 12 7.72 48.18 56.79
N ILE A 13 6.47 47.89 56.42
CA ILE A 13 6.15 46.55 55.81
C ILE A 13 6.82 46.57 54.47
N ASN A 14 7.98 45.88 54.31
CA ASN A 14 8.59 45.59 53.04
C ASN A 14 7.64 44.63 52.31
N ALA A 15 6.61 45.14 51.67
CA ALA A 15 5.84 44.41 50.69
C ALA A 15 6.76 44.26 49.48
N GLN A 16 7.31 43.10 49.31
CA GLN A 16 7.97 42.74 48.03
C GLN A 16 6.91 42.79 46.94
N SER A 17 6.92 43.86 46.15
CA SER A 17 6.06 44.02 44.98
C SER A 17 6.81 43.70 43.72
N TRP A 18 6.20 42.93 42.82
CA TRP A 18 6.69 42.79 41.46
C TRP A 18 6.32 44.04 40.69
N ASN A 19 7.32 44.79 40.21
CA ASN A 19 7.07 46.02 39.48
C ASN A 19 6.61 45.76 38.04
N LEU A 20 5.73 46.59 37.50
CA LEU A 20 5.24 46.50 36.12
C LEU A 20 6.37 46.66 35.08
N SER A 21 7.41 47.36 35.40
CA SER A 21 8.62 47.53 34.58
C SER A 21 9.70 46.46 34.83
N GLY A 22 9.40 45.49 35.68
CA GLY A 22 10.36 44.46 36.12
C GLY A 22 11.17 44.88 37.33
N ASN A 23 11.86 43.95 37.96
CA ASN A 23 12.72 44.15 39.09
C ASN A 23 14.19 43.95 38.67
N SER A 24 15.10 44.81 39.11
CA SER A 24 16.54 44.65 38.95
C SER A 24 17.16 44.01 40.18
N SER A 25 18.41 43.49 40.02
CA SER A 25 19.17 42.88 41.13
C SER A 25 18.44 41.69 41.77
N THR A 26 17.69 40.91 40.98
CA THR A 26 17.02 39.69 41.42
C THR A 26 17.96 38.52 41.48
N ASN A 27 17.70 37.57 42.39
CA ASN A 27 18.41 36.31 42.55
C ASN A 27 17.38 35.17 42.43
N GLU A 28 17.60 34.22 41.54
CA GLU A 28 16.64 33.12 41.29
C GLU A 28 16.39 32.22 42.50
N SER A 29 17.33 32.14 43.43
CA SER A 29 17.19 31.35 44.66
C SER A 29 16.28 31.99 45.72
N SER A 30 16.06 33.30 45.63
CA SER A 30 15.30 34.06 46.65
C SER A 30 14.15 34.90 46.08
N ASN A 31 14.21 35.25 44.79
CA ASN A 31 13.21 36.07 44.15
C ASN A 31 12.43 35.25 43.09
N PHE A 32 11.12 35.13 43.26
CA PHE A 32 10.26 34.39 42.33
C PHE A 32 8.86 35.00 42.26
N ILE A 33 8.13 34.72 41.19
CA ILE A 33 6.68 34.96 41.09
C ILE A 33 5.99 33.66 41.46
N GLY A 34 5.35 33.61 42.63
CA GLY A 34 4.72 32.38 43.09
C GLY A 34 4.10 32.49 44.46
N THR A 35 3.65 31.38 44.98
CA THR A 35 3.10 31.22 46.33
C THR A 35 4.08 30.43 47.19
N THR A 36 4.15 30.74 48.47
CA THR A 36 4.99 30.01 49.45
C THR A 36 4.19 28.98 50.24
N ASP A 37 2.90 28.89 49.99
CA ASP A 37 1.95 27.95 50.59
C ASP A 37 1.41 26.95 49.56
N ASN A 38 0.57 26.03 50.00
CA ASN A 38 -0.02 25.02 49.14
C ASN A 38 -1.23 25.61 48.32
N GLN A 39 -1.04 26.79 47.76
CA GLN A 39 -2.00 27.47 46.88
C GLN A 39 -1.50 27.52 45.43
N SER A 40 -2.41 27.62 44.46
CA SER A 40 -2.07 27.77 43.07
C SER A 40 -1.65 29.19 42.73
N LEU A 41 -0.62 29.34 41.85
CA LEU A 41 -0.37 30.61 41.20
C LEU A 41 -1.38 30.82 40.08
N VAL A 42 -2.09 31.94 40.07
CA VAL A 42 -3.16 32.24 39.11
C VAL A 42 -2.88 33.54 38.36
N PHE A 43 -2.91 33.45 37.02
CA PHE A 43 -2.81 34.62 36.13
C PHE A 43 -4.21 34.99 35.62
N LYS A 44 -4.60 36.26 35.76
CA LYS A 44 -5.93 36.75 35.39
C LYS A 44 -5.83 38.02 34.55
N THR A 45 -6.78 38.20 33.61
CA THR A 45 -7.11 39.50 33.02
C THR A 45 -8.60 39.73 33.12
N ASN A 46 -9.02 40.99 33.39
CA ASN A 46 -10.41 41.36 33.65
C ASN A 46 -11.11 40.41 34.67
N ASN A 47 -10.34 40.06 35.74
CA ASN A 47 -10.76 39.14 36.81
C ASN A 47 -11.11 37.71 36.34
N ILE A 48 -10.81 37.35 35.09
CA ILE A 48 -10.98 36.01 34.52
C ILE A 48 -9.63 35.28 34.64
N GLU A 49 -9.65 34.05 35.15
CA GLU A 49 -8.50 33.16 35.26
C GLU A 49 -8.18 32.56 33.90
N TRP A 50 -6.93 32.76 33.40
CA TRP A 50 -6.47 32.20 32.12
C TRP A 50 -5.44 31.11 32.29
N LEU A 51 -4.54 31.25 33.27
CA LEU A 51 -3.51 30.25 33.53
C LEU A 51 -3.41 30.03 35.04
N LYS A 52 -3.35 28.79 35.45
CA LYS A 52 -3.13 28.37 36.83
C LYS A 52 -2.00 27.33 36.86
N ILE A 53 -1.06 27.55 37.74
CA ILE A 53 -0.04 26.55 38.08
C ILE A 53 -0.41 25.97 39.45
N LYS A 54 -0.79 24.71 39.51
CA LYS A 54 -1.13 24.02 40.76
C LYS A 54 0.12 23.72 41.61
N PRO A 55 -0.03 23.57 42.93
CA PRO A 55 1.08 23.15 43.80
C PRO A 55 1.73 21.84 43.38
N THR A 56 1.03 21.00 42.63
CA THR A 56 1.54 19.74 42.01
C THR A 56 2.37 19.97 40.75
N GLY A 57 2.66 21.21 40.33
CA GLY A 57 3.36 21.55 39.10
C GLY A 57 2.51 21.46 37.83
N ARG A 58 1.21 21.16 37.93
CA ARG A 58 0.31 21.07 36.79
C ARG A 58 -0.10 22.46 36.29
N PHE A 59 0.13 22.71 34.99
CA PHE A 59 -0.41 23.88 34.29
C PHE A 59 -1.85 23.61 33.87
N ILE A 60 -2.76 24.52 34.23
CA ILE A 60 -4.15 24.51 33.77
C ILE A 60 -4.37 25.81 33.00
N TYR A 61 -4.69 25.67 31.73
CA TYR A 61 -5.16 26.77 30.89
C TYR A 61 -6.69 26.75 30.90
N ASN A 62 -7.29 27.84 31.36
CA ASN A 62 -8.73 27.95 31.44
C ASN A 62 -9.23 28.77 30.25
N ASN A 63 -9.73 28.10 29.23
CA ASN A 63 -10.32 28.77 28.09
C ASN A 63 -11.83 28.86 28.30
N ILE A 64 -12.28 30.02 28.81
CA ILE A 64 -13.70 30.29 29.06
C ILE A 64 -14.30 31.00 27.83
N ASP A 65 -14.37 30.36 26.69
CA ASP A 65 -15.35 30.73 25.68
C ASP A 65 -16.67 30.00 25.99
N SER A 66 -17.45 30.65 26.84
CA SER A 66 -18.92 30.56 27.08
C SER A 66 -19.60 29.18 27.07
N ALA A 67 -18.94 28.06 27.11
CA ALA A 67 -19.52 26.74 27.36
C ALA A 67 -18.60 25.84 28.18
N PRO A 68 -19.08 25.18 29.23
CA PRO A 68 -18.28 24.20 29.95
C PRO A 68 -18.10 22.97 29.07
N GLY A 69 -16.89 22.68 28.67
CA GLY A 69 -16.63 21.41 27.97
C GLY A 69 -15.54 21.48 26.92
N TRP A 70 -15.51 20.49 26.14
CA TRP A 70 -14.58 19.97 25.13
C TRP A 70 -14.24 20.91 23.95
N ASP A 71 -14.77 22.14 23.93
CA ASP A 71 -14.84 23.02 22.76
C ASP A 71 -13.78 24.13 22.74
N SER A 72 -12.82 24.09 23.64
CA SER A 72 -11.82 25.16 23.76
C SER A 72 -10.59 24.95 22.89
N ASN A 73 -9.99 26.05 22.41
CA ASN A 73 -8.73 26.01 21.66
C ASN A 73 -7.54 26.20 22.62
N LEU A 74 -6.44 25.49 22.38
CA LEU A 74 -5.16 25.66 23.06
C LEU A 74 -4.12 26.20 22.06
N LEU A 75 -3.77 27.49 22.20
CA LEU A 75 -2.93 28.17 21.21
C LEU A 75 -1.67 28.74 21.87
N PHE A 76 -0.47 28.27 21.46
CA PHE A 76 0.81 28.80 21.89
C PHE A 76 1.65 29.23 20.69
N GLY A 77 1.78 30.54 20.47
CA GLY A 77 2.50 31.11 19.35
C GLY A 77 1.87 30.86 17.98
N GLY A 78 0.62 30.35 17.96
CA GLY A 78 -0.17 30.10 16.76
C GLY A 78 -1.62 30.56 16.94
N GLY A 79 -2.47 30.28 15.95
CA GLY A 79 -3.87 30.70 15.91
C GLY A 79 -4.06 32.16 15.47
N ASN A 80 -5.31 32.61 15.47
CA ASN A 80 -5.66 34.01 15.24
C ASN A 80 -6.86 34.44 16.13
N ASP A 81 -7.08 35.75 16.25
CA ASP A 81 -8.11 36.31 17.12
C ASP A 81 -9.56 36.19 16.57
N ILE A 82 -9.72 35.78 15.32
CA ILE A 82 -11.03 35.60 14.65
C ILE A 82 -11.49 34.16 14.58
N LEU A 83 -10.80 33.25 15.27
CA LEU A 83 -11.11 31.83 15.25
C LEU A 83 -12.46 31.54 15.88
N THR A 84 -13.44 31.14 15.11
CA THR A 84 -14.80 30.78 15.55
C THR A 84 -14.98 29.30 15.85
N SER A 85 -14.03 28.46 15.39
CA SER A 85 -14.04 27.03 15.61
C SER A 85 -13.45 26.63 16.97
N LYS A 86 -13.62 25.38 17.34
CA LYS A 86 -13.33 24.84 18.67
C LYS A 86 -12.48 23.57 18.62
N GLY A 87 -11.90 23.20 19.74
CA GLY A 87 -11.15 21.95 19.90
C GLY A 87 -9.79 21.91 19.21
N ASN A 88 -9.22 23.06 18.84
CA ASN A 88 -7.94 23.11 18.14
C ASN A 88 -6.78 23.23 19.13
N THR A 89 -5.67 22.57 18.83
CA THR A 89 -4.39 22.72 19.53
C THR A 89 -3.35 23.25 18.55
N ALA A 90 -2.76 24.41 18.83
CA ALA A 90 -1.68 24.98 18.03
C ALA A 90 -0.46 25.28 18.91
N PHE A 91 0.70 24.77 18.52
CA PHE A 91 1.97 25.02 19.20
C PHE A 91 3.07 25.30 18.18
N GLY A 92 3.44 26.56 18.03
CA GLY A 92 4.51 26.98 17.12
C GLY A 92 4.20 28.27 16.38
N VAL A 93 5.26 28.96 15.97
CA VAL A 93 5.13 30.25 15.27
C VAL A 93 4.43 30.04 13.92
N GLY A 94 3.39 30.81 13.68
CA GLY A 94 2.61 30.75 12.43
C GLY A 94 1.76 29.47 12.26
N SER A 95 1.67 28.61 13.28
CA SER A 95 0.78 27.46 13.23
C SER A 95 -0.69 27.91 13.28
N PHE A 96 -1.55 27.32 12.45
CA PHE A 96 -3.00 27.52 12.46
C PHE A 96 -3.49 28.99 12.36
N VAL A 97 -2.73 29.88 11.73
CA VAL A 97 -3.02 31.34 11.74
C VAL A 97 -4.14 31.76 10.80
N ASN A 98 -4.49 31.01 9.77
CA ASN A 98 -5.56 31.35 8.82
C ASN A 98 -6.89 30.64 9.14
N ALA A 99 -6.95 29.88 10.21
CA ALA A 99 -8.14 29.13 10.58
C ALA A 99 -9.29 30.07 10.94
N SER A 100 -10.47 29.74 10.47
CA SER A 100 -11.68 30.48 10.80
C SER A 100 -12.80 29.59 11.33
N THR A 101 -13.13 28.50 10.61
CA THR A 101 -14.24 27.61 10.91
C THR A 101 -13.83 26.14 11.15
N GLY A 102 -12.59 25.76 10.79
CA GLY A 102 -12.09 24.40 10.97
C GLY A 102 -11.85 24.03 12.42
N GLY A 103 -12.33 22.89 12.88
CA GLY A 103 -12.26 22.47 14.29
C GLY A 103 -11.56 21.13 14.51
N TYR A 104 -11.20 20.86 15.77
CA TYR A 104 -10.58 19.60 16.21
C TYR A 104 -9.25 19.27 15.52
N ASN A 105 -8.47 20.30 15.22
CA ASN A 105 -7.18 20.16 14.57
C ASN A 105 -6.03 20.24 15.59
N THR A 106 -4.96 19.50 15.34
CA THR A 106 -3.71 19.57 16.09
C THR A 106 -2.59 20.05 15.15
N ALA A 107 -2.00 21.22 15.46
CA ALA A 107 -0.94 21.86 14.69
C ALA A 107 0.29 22.09 15.58
N ILE A 108 1.32 21.29 15.46
CA ILE A 108 2.56 21.41 16.25
C ILE A 108 3.74 21.60 15.28
N GLY A 109 4.40 22.74 15.40
CA GLY A 109 5.54 23.13 14.58
C GLY A 109 5.32 24.43 13.83
N THR A 110 6.40 25.06 13.37
CA THR A 110 6.35 26.32 12.61
C THR A 110 5.51 26.12 11.33
N ASN A 111 4.54 27.01 11.12
CA ASN A 111 3.60 26.99 9.98
C ASN A 111 2.80 25.68 9.82
N SER A 112 2.72 24.82 10.83
CA SER A 112 1.85 23.62 10.75
C SER A 112 0.40 24.05 10.59
N LEU A 113 -0.34 23.44 9.64
CA LEU A 113 -1.74 23.79 9.34
C LEU A 113 -1.99 25.29 9.09
N ARG A 114 -0.97 26.04 8.67
CA ARG A 114 -1.06 27.49 8.49
C ARG A 114 -2.21 27.93 7.62
N GLY A 115 -2.44 27.25 6.51
CA GLY A 115 -3.45 27.58 5.51
C GLY A 115 -4.83 26.95 5.77
N ASN A 116 -5.04 26.23 6.87
CA ASN A 116 -6.31 25.59 7.16
C ASN A 116 -7.38 26.63 7.48
N ILE A 117 -8.40 26.74 6.65
CA ILE A 117 -9.51 27.68 6.86
C ILE A 117 -10.70 26.95 7.47
N SER A 118 -11.12 25.83 6.90
CA SER A 118 -12.33 25.13 7.25
C SER A 118 -12.17 23.61 7.44
N GLY A 119 -10.95 23.07 7.36
CA GLY A 119 -10.71 21.62 7.55
C GLY A 119 -10.85 21.19 9.00
N PHE A 120 -11.38 19.98 9.21
CA PHE A 120 -11.63 19.38 10.52
C PHE A 120 -10.79 18.14 10.76
N ASN A 121 -10.51 17.84 12.04
CA ASN A 121 -9.86 16.60 12.48
C ASN A 121 -8.50 16.35 11.82
N ASN A 122 -7.72 17.37 11.53
CA ASN A 122 -6.39 17.23 10.97
C ASN A 122 -5.32 17.22 12.05
N THR A 123 -4.28 16.42 11.86
CA THR A 123 -3.09 16.38 12.70
C THR A 123 -1.87 16.77 11.90
N GLY A 124 -1.27 17.91 12.19
CA GLY A 124 -0.02 18.38 11.63
C GLY A 124 1.08 18.41 12.68
N LEU A 125 2.12 17.61 12.53
CA LEU A 125 3.28 17.59 13.40
C LEU A 125 4.56 17.76 12.60
N GLY A 126 5.18 18.92 12.69
CA GLY A 126 6.42 19.28 12.00
C GLY A 126 6.33 20.62 11.27
N THR A 127 7.48 21.17 10.89
CA THR A 127 7.55 22.42 10.13
C THR A 127 6.84 22.29 8.81
N ASN A 128 5.92 23.20 8.49
CA ASN A 128 5.13 23.25 7.26
C ASN A 128 4.29 21.98 7.01
N SER A 129 4.00 21.16 8.01
CA SER A 129 3.10 20.02 7.81
C SER A 129 1.68 20.53 7.55
N LEU A 130 0.98 19.96 6.55
CA LEU A 130 -0.37 20.39 6.13
C LEU A 130 -0.48 21.91 5.88
N MET A 131 0.62 22.57 5.48
CA MET A 131 0.71 24.03 5.41
C MET A 131 -0.37 24.66 4.53
N ASN A 132 -0.74 24.05 3.42
CA ASN A 132 -1.74 24.56 2.46
C ASN A 132 -3.06 23.76 2.45
N ASN A 133 -3.37 23.05 3.53
CA ASN A 133 -4.64 22.34 3.69
C ASN A 133 -5.79 23.32 3.94
N ILE A 134 -6.40 23.85 2.90
CA ILE A 134 -7.42 24.92 3.03
C ILE A 134 -8.72 24.40 3.68
N ALA A 135 -9.22 23.26 3.19
CA ALA A 135 -10.51 22.69 3.59
C ALA A 135 -10.48 21.17 3.82
N GLY A 136 -9.35 20.51 3.52
CA GLY A 136 -9.17 19.07 3.69
C GLY A 136 -9.36 18.64 5.14
N SER A 137 -9.99 17.51 5.35
CA SER A 137 -10.35 17.00 6.67
C SER A 137 -9.81 15.58 6.89
N GLN A 138 -9.61 15.24 8.18
CA GLN A 138 -9.18 13.91 8.60
C GLN A 138 -7.79 13.52 8.03
N ASN A 139 -6.92 14.49 7.83
CA ASN A 139 -5.56 14.26 7.35
C ASN A 139 -4.57 14.17 8.52
N THR A 140 -3.59 13.29 8.38
CA THR A 140 -2.47 13.18 9.33
C THR A 140 -1.16 13.45 8.59
N GLY A 141 -0.47 14.53 8.95
CA GLY A 141 0.83 14.91 8.41
C GLY A 141 1.90 14.95 9.50
N ILE A 142 2.85 14.03 9.51
CA ILE A 142 3.93 13.95 10.50
C ILE A 142 5.28 14.04 9.78
N GLY A 143 6.00 15.10 10.02
CA GLY A 143 7.31 15.36 9.41
C GLY A 143 7.37 16.73 8.73
N ALA A 144 8.57 17.20 8.44
CA ALA A 144 8.75 18.47 7.73
C ALA A 144 8.13 18.39 6.33
N ASN A 145 7.29 19.35 5.97
CA ASN A 145 6.56 19.42 4.70
C ASN A 145 5.67 18.18 4.37
N ALA A 146 5.32 17.35 5.34
CA ALA A 146 4.38 16.27 5.14
C ALA A 146 3.00 16.83 4.76
N LEU A 147 2.37 16.36 3.66
CA LEU A 147 1.12 16.92 3.12
C LEU A 147 1.18 18.46 2.88
N GLY A 148 2.36 19.01 2.59
CA GLY A 148 2.56 20.46 2.58
C GLY A 148 1.69 21.22 1.59
N LEU A 149 1.36 20.65 0.42
CA LEU A 149 0.53 21.25 -0.64
C LEU A 149 -0.79 20.49 -0.86
N ALA A 150 -1.01 19.37 -0.20
CA ALA A 150 -2.21 18.54 -0.40
C ALA A 150 -3.47 19.21 0.16
N LYS A 151 -4.59 18.99 -0.51
CA LYS A 151 -5.91 19.61 -0.22
C LYS A 151 -7.03 18.59 -0.05
N GLY A 152 -6.77 17.30 -0.26
CA GLY A 152 -7.75 16.20 -0.14
C GLY A 152 -8.04 15.81 1.30
N ASN A 153 -8.81 14.75 1.47
CA ASN A 153 -9.26 14.24 2.76
C ASN A 153 -8.70 12.84 3.05
N LEU A 154 -8.72 12.45 4.34
CA LEU A 154 -8.39 11.07 4.76
C LEU A 154 -6.99 10.61 4.34
N ASN A 155 -6.04 11.53 4.19
CA ASN A 155 -4.69 11.21 3.82
C ASN A 155 -3.81 11.02 5.05
N THR A 156 -2.95 10.02 5.04
CA THR A 156 -1.92 9.79 6.06
C THR A 156 -0.53 9.95 5.46
N SER A 157 0.26 10.85 6.02
CA SER A 157 1.63 11.12 5.58
C SER A 157 2.59 11.13 6.76
N ILE A 158 3.58 10.25 6.74
CA ILE A 158 4.60 10.15 7.79
C ILE A 158 5.98 10.16 7.14
N GLY A 159 6.73 11.21 7.34
CA GLY A 159 8.07 11.38 6.79
C GLY A 159 8.27 12.76 6.16
N SER A 160 9.53 13.18 6.06
CA SER A 160 9.85 14.46 5.41
C SER A 160 9.42 14.43 3.93
N HIS A 161 8.67 15.46 3.50
CA HIS A 161 8.14 15.61 2.13
C HIS A 161 7.27 14.42 1.66
N ALA A 162 6.76 13.57 2.54
CA ALA A 162 5.81 12.55 2.18
C ALA A 162 4.49 13.20 1.73
N LEU A 163 3.91 12.75 0.61
CA LEU A 163 2.70 13.29 -0.01
C LEU A 163 2.70 14.83 -0.13
N TYR A 164 3.86 15.38 -0.52
CA TYR A 164 4.06 16.84 -0.58
C TYR A 164 3.33 17.52 -1.74
N GLY A 165 3.06 16.82 -2.84
CA GLY A 165 2.53 17.38 -4.09
C GLY A 165 1.16 18.05 -3.94
N ASP A 166 0.79 18.88 -4.93
CA ASP A 166 -0.52 19.54 -5.01
C ASP A 166 -1.60 18.54 -5.45
N SER A 167 -2.11 17.75 -4.52
CA SER A 167 -3.12 16.71 -4.75
C SER A 167 -4.43 17.06 -4.05
N ASN A 168 -5.53 16.98 -4.81
CA ASN A 168 -6.88 16.94 -4.25
C ASN A 168 -7.34 15.49 -3.99
N GLY A 169 -6.43 14.53 -4.08
CA GLY A 169 -6.71 13.10 -3.88
C GLY A 169 -6.98 12.75 -2.44
N ASP A 170 -7.87 11.79 -2.25
CA ASP A 170 -8.31 11.30 -0.97
C ASP A 170 -7.75 9.91 -0.66
N ASN A 171 -7.75 9.53 0.62
CA ASN A 171 -7.43 8.17 1.08
C ASN A 171 -6.03 7.68 0.68
N ASN A 172 -5.05 8.56 0.59
CA ASN A 172 -3.68 8.14 0.32
C ASN A 172 -2.90 7.90 1.61
N THR A 173 -2.08 6.87 1.61
CA THR A 173 -1.13 6.57 2.70
C THR A 173 0.29 6.67 2.18
N ALA A 174 1.10 7.56 2.75
CA ALA A 174 2.49 7.78 2.41
C ALA A 174 3.37 7.69 3.66
N ILE A 175 4.16 6.65 3.78
CA ILE A 175 5.06 6.44 4.93
C ILE A 175 6.50 6.30 4.45
N GLY A 176 7.35 7.23 4.83
CA GLY A 176 8.75 7.30 4.43
C GLY A 176 9.10 8.64 3.79
N GLY A 177 10.35 9.04 3.88
CA GLY A 177 10.82 10.28 3.25
C GLY A 177 10.57 10.28 1.75
N TYR A 178 9.98 11.35 1.23
CA TYR A 178 9.65 11.51 -0.20
C TYR A 178 8.69 10.47 -0.80
N SER A 179 8.00 9.68 0.01
CA SER A 179 6.96 8.77 -0.49
C SER A 179 5.77 9.59 -1.06
N LEU A 180 5.22 9.19 -2.21
CA LEU A 180 4.16 9.91 -2.93
C LEU A 180 4.43 11.43 -3.10
N ARG A 181 5.71 11.86 -3.21
CA ARG A 181 6.07 13.28 -3.22
C ARG A 181 5.52 14.03 -4.42
N GLY A 182 5.56 13.43 -5.59
CA GLY A 182 5.24 14.07 -6.88
C GLY A 182 3.79 13.94 -7.31
N VAL A 183 2.88 13.60 -6.40
CA VAL A 183 1.46 13.45 -6.70
C VAL A 183 0.88 14.76 -7.22
N GLN A 184 0.16 14.67 -8.33
CA GLN A 184 -0.62 15.75 -8.92
C GLN A 184 -2.07 15.31 -9.06
N ALA A 185 -2.99 16.24 -9.17
CA ALA A 185 -4.42 16.10 -9.44
C ALA A 185 -5.09 14.72 -9.17
N ASN A 186 -5.91 14.63 -8.14
CA ASN A 186 -6.90 13.56 -7.90
C ASN A 186 -6.36 12.11 -7.79
N ALA A 187 -5.07 11.91 -7.52
CA ALA A 187 -4.56 10.57 -7.23
C ALA A 187 -5.09 10.10 -5.86
N SER A 188 -5.86 9.04 -5.84
CA SER A 188 -6.59 8.60 -4.63
C SER A 188 -6.41 7.11 -4.35
N ASN A 189 -6.61 6.72 -3.09
CA ASN A 189 -6.54 5.33 -2.64
C ASN A 189 -5.17 4.67 -2.91
N ASN A 190 -4.08 5.43 -2.87
CA ASN A 190 -2.75 4.90 -3.09
C ASN A 190 -2.04 4.66 -1.75
N THR A 191 -1.30 3.57 -1.67
CA THR A 191 -0.47 3.23 -0.52
C THR A 191 1.00 3.18 -0.93
N ALA A 192 1.83 4.04 -0.33
CA ALA A 192 3.27 4.08 -0.52
C ALA A 192 3.99 3.95 0.82
N ILE A 193 4.70 2.86 1.01
CA ILE A 193 5.45 2.58 2.24
C ILE A 193 6.92 2.34 1.90
N GLY A 194 7.77 3.18 2.40
CA GLY A 194 9.21 3.18 2.14
C GLY A 194 9.69 4.51 1.57
N ALA A 195 10.93 4.88 1.83
CA ALA A 195 11.49 6.10 1.27
C ALA A 195 11.47 6.05 -0.26
N GLN A 196 11.03 7.15 -0.89
CA GLN A 196 10.93 7.30 -2.35
C GLN A 196 9.97 6.32 -3.05
N SER A 197 9.09 5.62 -2.32
CA SER A 197 8.03 4.82 -2.94
C SER A 197 7.02 5.73 -3.65
N PHE A 198 6.63 5.40 -4.88
CA PHE A 198 5.82 6.27 -5.75
C PHE A 198 6.31 7.72 -5.79
N LEU A 199 7.63 7.93 -5.90
CA LEU A 199 8.23 9.27 -5.85
C LEU A 199 7.57 10.25 -6.82
N PHE A 200 7.20 9.81 -8.02
CA PHE A 200 6.63 10.63 -9.10
C PHE A 200 5.32 10.06 -9.65
N LEU A 201 4.43 9.57 -8.79
CA LEU A 201 3.07 9.22 -9.20
C LEU A 201 2.27 10.50 -9.47
N ARG A 202 2.11 10.90 -10.73
CA ARG A 202 1.37 12.14 -11.09
C ARG A 202 -0.12 11.98 -10.93
N THR A 203 -0.69 10.94 -11.56
CA THR A 203 -2.10 10.58 -11.44
C THR A 203 -2.24 9.07 -11.30
N GLY A 204 -3.32 8.62 -10.71
CA GLY A 204 -3.58 7.19 -10.58
C GLY A 204 -4.32 6.83 -9.30
N THR A 205 -4.93 5.65 -9.30
CA THR A 205 -5.78 5.22 -8.20
C THR A 205 -5.56 3.76 -7.86
N ASN A 206 -5.79 3.43 -6.57
CA ASN A 206 -5.77 2.05 -6.08
C ASN A 206 -4.42 1.35 -6.28
N ASN A 207 -3.31 2.06 -6.13
CA ASN A 207 -1.98 1.49 -6.30
C ASN A 207 -1.31 1.24 -4.95
N ILE A 208 -0.46 0.22 -4.89
CA ILE A 208 0.34 -0.13 -3.72
C ILE A 208 1.81 -0.19 -4.12
N ALA A 209 2.67 0.55 -3.43
CA ALA A 209 4.13 0.45 -3.53
C ALA A 209 4.75 0.29 -2.15
N ILE A 210 5.41 -0.82 -1.91
CA ILE A 210 6.05 -1.13 -0.63
C ILE A 210 7.52 -1.47 -0.84
N GLY A 211 8.40 -0.66 -0.27
CA GLY A 211 9.85 -0.83 -0.34
C GLY A 211 10.57 0.47 -0.68
N TYR A 212 11.87 0.49 -0.51
CA TYR A 212 12.72 1.62 -0.88
C TYR A 212 12.74 1.80 -2.41
N ASN A 213 12.54 3.04 -2.88
CA ASN A 213 12.64 3.41 -4.29
C ASN A 213 11.74 2.54 -5.22
N THR A 214 10.58 2.11 -4.71
CA THR A 214 9.63 1.26 -5.43
C THR A 214 8.70 2.12 -6.26
N ALA A 215 8.50 1.72 -7.53
CA ALA A 215 7.69 2.46 -8.51
C ALA A 215 8.02 3.96 -8.54
N SER A 216 9.33 4.28 -8.48
CA SER A 216 9.83 5.66 -8.32
C SER A 216 9.96 6.44 -9.64
N ILE A 217 9.77 5.79 -10.79
CA ILE A 217 9.74 6.45 -12.09
C ILE A 217 8.54 7.37 -12.24
N GLU A 218 8.57 8.25 -13.24
CA GLU A 218 7.43 9.10 -13.54
C GLU A 218 6.25 8.29 -14.07
N LEU A 219 5.15 8.29 -13.28
CA LEU A 219 3.91 7.58 -13.59
C LEU A 219 2.81 8.60 -13.91
N THR A 220 2.34 8.59 -15.14
CA THR A 220 1.35 9.55 -15.63
C THR A 220 -0.09 9.10 -15.36
N ASN A 221 -0.36 7.79 -15.37
CA ASN A 221 -1.68 7.22 -15.09
C ASN A 221 -1.55 5.75 -14.65
N ALA A 222 -1.17 5.51 -13.40
CA ALA A 222 -1.08 4.15 -12.85
C ALA A 222 -2.36 3.80 -12.11
N SER A 223 -2.90 2.60 -12.34
CA SER A 223 -4.12 2.18 -11.65
C SER A 223 -4.16 0.69 -11.34
N ASN A 224 -4.70 0.35 -10.18
CA ASN A 224 -4.91 -1.03 -9.71
C ASN A 224 -3.62 -1.87 -9.76
N SER A 225 -2.47 -1.27 -9.44
CA SER A 225 -1.17 -1.91 -9.59
C SER A 225 -0.47 -2.10 -8.24
N ILE A 226 0.31 -3.16 -8.12
CA ILE A 226 0.99 -3.55 -6.88
C ILE A 226 2.48 -3.78 -7.15
N TYR A 227 3.32 -3.07 -6.41
CA TYR A 227 4.78 -3.15 -6.47
C TYR A 227 5.33 -3.39 -5.07
N ILE A 228 6.02 -4.50 -4.86
CA ILE A 228 6.59 -4.86 -3.56
C ILE A 228 8.05 -5.27 -3.71
N GLY A 229 8.92 -4.61 -2.97
CA GLY A 229 10.37 -4.87 -2.94
C GLY A 229 11.19 -3.62 -3.22
N ALA A 230 12.45 -3.62 -2.81
CA ALA A 230 13.35 -2.50 -3.06
C ALA A 230 13.69 -2.39 -4.56
N ASN A 231 13.66 -1.17 -5.10
CA ASN A 231 13.96 -0.85 -6.51
C ASN A 231 13.09 -1.59 -7.54
N VAL A 232 11.93 -2.11 -7.13
CA VAL A 232 10.96 -2.69 -8.05
C VAL A 232 10.31 -1.57 -8.85
N GLN A 233 10.31 -1.69 -10.18
CA GLN A 233 9.78 -0.66 -11.06
C GLN A 233 8.62 -1.18 -11.93
N PRO A 234 7.69 -0.32 -12.31
CA PRO A 234 6.67 -0.59 -13.33
C PRO A 234 7.29 -0.89 -14.70
N THR A 235 6.57 -1.61 -15.54
CA THR A 235 7.02 -1.91 -16.90
C THR A 235 6.93 -0.71 -17.86
N ASN A 236 6.13 0.30 -17.52
CA ASN A 236 5.94 1.52 -18.30
C ASN A 236 5.43 2.68 -17.42
N SER A 237 5.27 3.88 -18.01
CA SER A 237 4.82 5.08 -17.31
C SER A 237 3.32 5.14 -17.01
N SER A 238 2.51 4.24 -17.55
CA SER A 238 1.05 4.20 -17.34
C SER A 238 0.57 2.77 -17.10
N PRO A 239 1.05 2.09 -16.06
CA PRO A 239 0.70 0.70 -15.77
C PRO A 239 -0.74 0.60 -15.28
N ILE A 240 -1.45 -0.41 -15.78
CA ILE A 240 -2.82 -0.73 -15.36
C ILE A 240 -2.89 -2.24 -15.05
N ASN A 241 -3.45 -2.57 -13.89
CA ASN A 241 -3.60 -3.95 -13.42
C ASN A 241 -2.27 -4.72 -13.44
N GLU A 242 -1.19 -4.07 -13.02
CA GLU A 242 0.15 -4.64 -13.00
C GLU A 242 0.53 -5.12 -11.60
N LEU A 243 1.18 -6.26 -11.53
CA LEU A 243 1.80 -6.82 -10.33
C LEU A 243 3.31 -6.99 -10.57
N ASN A 244 4.14 -6.53 -9.64
CA ASN A 244 5.55 -6.85 -9.60
C ASN A 244 6.01 -7.02 -8.15
N ILE A 245 6.41 -8.23 -7.78
CA ILE A 245 6.95 -8.55 -6.46
C ILE A 245 8.39 -9.01 -6.62
N GLY A 246 9.33 -8.20 -6.13
CA GLY A 246 10.75 -8.51 -6.08
C GLY A 246 11.41 -8.73 -7.44
N ASN A 247 10.76 -8.37 -8.55
CA ASN A 247 11.16 -8.74 -9.92
C ASN A 247 11.17 -10.25 -10.18
N TRP A 248 10.47 -11.05 -9.36
CA TRP A 248 10.35 -12.49 -9.49
C TRP A 248 8.95 -12.92 -9.89
N ILE A 249 7.93 -12.25 -9.35
CA ILE A 249 6.52 -12.51 -9.68
C ILE A 249 5.99 -11.29 -10.39
N TYR A 250 5.56 -11.49 -11.62
CA TYR A 250 4.94 -10.48 -12.45
C TYR A 250 3.47 -10.80 -12.69
N GLY A 251 2.67 -9.80 -12.91
CA GLY A 251 1.27 -10.02 -13.25
C GLY A 251 0.73 -8.88 -14.10
N LYS A 252 -0.19 -9.21 -15.00
CA LYS A 252 -0.90 -8.24 -15.80
C LYS A 252 -2.26 -8.78 -16.23
N ASN A 253 -3.32 -8.01 -15.97
CA ASN A 253 -4.67 -8.37 -16.41
C ASN A 253 -5.10 -9.79 -16.01
N GLY A 254 -4.77 -10.22 -14.79
CA GLY A 254 -5.12 -11.54 -14.26
C GLY A 254 -4.28 -12.71 -14.76
N THR A 255 -3.13 -12.45 -15.37
CA THR A 255 -2.12 -13.42 -15.74
C THR A 255 -0.88 -13.25 -14.87
N ILE A 256 -0.27 -14.33 -14.41
CA ILE A 256 0.91 -14.32 -13.54
C ILE A 256 2.12 -14.91 -14.26
N GLY A 257 3.28 -14.28 -14.11
CA GLY A 257 4.58 -14.77 -14.54
C GLY A 257 5.51 -15.01 -13.34
N ILE A 258 6.16 -16.13 -13.28
CA ILE A 258 7.23 -16.43 -12.33
C ILE A 258 8.55 -16.49 -13.10
N GLY A 259 9.51 -15.63 -12.73
CA GLY A 259 10.78 -15.48 -13.41
C GLY A 259 10.71 -14.82 -14.78
N THR A 260 9.55 -14.33 -15.19
CA THR A 260 9.33 -13.64 -16.47
C THR A 260 8.30 -12.55 -16.37
N SER A 261 8.57 -11.40 -16.96
CA SER A 261 7.59 -10.32 -17.19
C SER A 261 6.79 -10.48 -18.48
N ASN A 262 7.23 -11.38 -19.37
CA ASN A 262 6.49 -11.71 -20.59
C ASN A 262 5.40 -12.74 -20.27
N VAL A 263 4.19 -12.25 -20.06
CA VAL A 263 2.99 -13.05 -19.75
C VAL A 263 2.00 -13.10 -20.91
N THR A 264 2.53 -12.93 -22.13
CA THR A 264 1.77 -12.99 -23.38
C THR A 264 2.53 -13.82 -24.39
N CYS A 265 1.83 -14.64 -25.15
CA CYS A 265 2.38 -15.31 -26.32
C CYS A 265 1.29 -15.45 -27.40
N THR A 266 1.70 -15.70 -28.64
CA THR A 266 0.82 -15.70 -29.83
C THR A 266 -0.27 -16.78 -29.75
N ASN A 267 0.04 -17.92 -29.12
CA ASN A 267 -0.83 -19.11 -29.07
C ASN A 267 -1.24 -19.50 -27.63
N CYS A 268 -1.15 -18.56 -26.66
CA CYS A 268 -1.40 -18.86 -25.24
C CYS A 268 -2.75 -18.30 -24.75
N THR A 269 -3.76 -18.31 -25.57
CA THR A 269 -5.09 -17.85 -25.18
C THR A 269 -5.63 -18.74 -24.05
N GLY A 270 -5.93 -18.13 -22.88
CA GLY A 270 -6.47 -18.85 -21.72
C GLY A 270 -5.45 -19.25 -20.66
N TYR A 271 -4.17 -19.22 -20.91
CA TYR A 271 -3.16 -19.47 -19.88
C TYR A 271 -3.12 -18.33 -18.86
N LYS A 272 -3.04 -18.71 -17.58
CA LYS A 272 -3.04 -17.78 -16.45
C LYS A 272 -1.73 -17.77 -15.67
N LEU A 273 -0.86 -18.77 -15.90
CA LEU A 273 0.44 -18.89 -15.23
C LEU A 273 1.54 -19.18 -16.24
N PHE A 274 2.55 -18.33 -16.28
CA PHE A 274 3.75 -18.45 -17.08
C PHE A 274 4.94 -18.64 -16.14
N VAL A 275 5.69 -19.72 -16.30
CA VAL A 275 6.89 -20.01 -15.51
C VAL A 275 8.08 -20.16 -16.43
N LYS A 276 9.12 -19.36 -16.20
CA LYS A 276 10.40 -19.48 -16.92
C LYS A 276 11.28 -20.52 -16.21
N ASP A 277 12.06 -21.26 -16.99
CA ASP A 277 13.08 -22.23 -16.54
C ASP A 277 12.56 -23.53 -15.89
N GLY A 278 11.25 -23.67 -15.65
CA GLY A 278 10.65 -24.95 -15.25
C GLY A 278 9.94 -24.97 -13.90
N ILE A 279 9.19 -26.05 -13.68
CA ILE A 279 8.43 -26.30 -12.45
C ILE A 279 8.88 -27.65 -11.88
N LYS A 280 9.35 -27.65 -10.61
CA LYS A 280 9.60 -28.88 -9.85
C LYS A 280 8.47 -29.05 -8.83
N THR A 281 7.73 -30.15 -8.92
CA THR A 281 6.62 -30.46 -8.04
C THR A 281 6.55 -31.95 -7.72
N GLU A 282 6.00 -32.31 -6.59
CA GLU A 282 5.77 -33.72 -6.23
C GLU A 282 4.55 -34.32 -6.93
N LYS A 283 3.53 -33.51 -7.22
CA LYS A 283 2.27 -33.96 -7.86
C LYS A 283 1.71 -32.88 -8.77
N ILE A 284 1.22 -33.32 -9.95
CA ILE A 284 0.38 -32.52 -10.85
C ILE A 284 -0.90 -33.30 -11.12
N LYS A 285 -2.04 -32.70 -10.85
CA LYS A 285 -3.35 -33.22 -11.28
C LYS A 285 -3.84 -32.35 -12.43
N VAL A 286 -4.04 -32.97 -13.60
CA VAL A 286 -4.65 -32.32 -14.75
C VAL A 286 -6.10 -32.76 -14.84
N GLU A 287 -7.03 -31.81 -14.76
CA GLU A 287 -8.47 -32.10 -14.82
C GLU A 287 -9.00 -31.99 -16.25
N PHE A 288 -9.90 -32.90 -16.59
CA PHE A 288 -10.66 -32.87 -17.83
C PHE A 288 -12.05 -32.30 -17.54
N ALA A 289 -12.48 -31.30 -18.31
CA ALA A 289 -13.80 -30.72 -18.12
C ALA A 289 -14.96 -31.66 -18.51
N ASN A 290 -14.68 -32.63 -19.38
CA ASN A 290 -15.60 -33.69 -19.81
C ASN A 290 -14.81 -34.91 -20.28
N ALA A 291 -15.47 -36.04 -20.48
CA ALA A 291 -14.85 -37.30 -20.95
C ALA A 291 -14.46 -37.26 -22.46
N ASN A 292 -14.87 -36.25 -23.20
CA ASN A 292 -14.57 -36.13 -24.63
C ASN A 292 -13.05 -35.98 -24.83
N GLY A 293 -12.46 -36.88 -25.60
CA GLY A 293 -11.03 -36.90 -25.88
C GLY A 293 -10.21 -37.88 -25.02
N TRP A 294 -10.82 -38.62 -24.11
CA TRP A 294 -10.18 -39.77 -23.47
C TRP A 294 -10.22 -40.99 -24.42
N ALA A 295 -9.21 -41.84 -24.40
CA ALA A 295 -8.96 -42.79 -25.50
C ALA A 295 -9.85 -44.03 -25.53
N ASP A 296 -10.69 -44.30 -24.52
CA ASP A 296 -11.52 -45.52 -24.41
C ASP A 296 -12.31 -45.91 -25.70
N TYR A 297 -12.57 -44.92 -26.56
CA TYR A 297 -13.24 -45.15 -27.86
C TYR A 297 -12.46 -46.03 -28.82
N VAL A 298 -11.16 -46.26 -28.58
CA VAL A 298 -10.32 -47.19 -29.41
C VAL A 298 -10.84 -48.62 -29.34
N PHE A 299 -11.52 -49.00 -28.24
CA PHE A 299 -12.07 -50.34 -28.08
C PHE A 299 -13.51 -50.49 -28.60
N GLU A 300 -14.10 -49.42 -29.12
CA GLU A 300 -15.43 -49.51 -29.73
C GLU A 300 -15.43 -50.31 -31.01
N GLN A 301 -16.56 -50.99 -31.36
CA GLN A 301 -16.65 -51.90 -32.48
C GLN A 301 -16.46 -51.22 -33.84
N ASP A 302 -16.77 -49.96 -33.95
CA ASP A 302 -16.66 -49.18 -35.18
C ASP A 302 -15.30 -48.48 -35.33
N TYR A 303 -14.40 -48.64 -34.35
CA TYR A 303 -13.06 -48.04 -34.42
C TYR A 303 -12.23 -48.62 -35.57
N LYS A 304 -11.72 -47.72 -36.40
CA LYS A 304 -10.92 -48.10 -37.59
C LYS A 304 -9.44 -48.14 -37.24
N LEU A 305 -8.99 -49.27 -36.70
CA LEU A 305 -7.57 -49.50 -36.45
C LEU A 305 -6.79 -49.52 -37.78
N LEU A 306 -5.77 -48.62 -37.87
CA LEU A 306 -4.92 -48.53 -39.06
C LEU A 306 -4.14 -49.85 -39.29
N PRO A 307 -4.22 -50.49 -40.47
CA PRO A 307 -3.47 -51.72 -40.73
C PRO A 307 -1.96 -51.54 -40.54
N LEU A 308 -1.26 -52.59 -40.03
CA LEU A 308 0.20 -52.55 -39.79
C LEU A 308 1.01 -52.21 -41.03
N LYS A 309 0.54 -52.62 -42.23
CA LYS A 309 1.17 -52.29 -43.50
C LYS A 309 1.15 -50.77 -43.72
N ASP A 310 -0.01 -50.14 -43.58
CA ASP A 310 -0.21 -48.73 -43.83
C ASP A 310 0.52 -47.90 -42.77
N LEU A 311 0.54 -48.38 -41.51
CA LEU A 311 1.32 -47.79 -40.43
C LEU A 311 2.82 -47.82 -40.74
N LYS A 312 3.35 -48.95 -41.26
CA LYS A 312 4.74 -49.07 -41.66
C LYS A 312 5.10 -48.07 -42.77
N ASP A 313 4.23 -47.97 -43.77
CA ASP A 313 4.42 -47.05 -44.90
C ASP A 313 4.41 -45.59 -44.42
N PHE A 314 3.48 -45.22 -43.52
CA PHE A 314 3.42 -43.89 -42.90
C PHE A 314 4.72 -43.56 -42.15
N ILE A 315 5.18 -44.46 -41.28
CA ILE A 315 6.41 -44.26 -40.48
C ILE A 315 7.64 -44.13 -41.37
N SER A 316 7.71 -44.91 -42.48
CA SER A 316 8.86 -44.87 -43.41
C SER A 316 9.01 -43.48 -44.05
N VAL A 317 7.91 -42.82 -44.35
CA VAL A 317 7.85 -41.48 -44.96
C VAL A 317 7.98 -40.37 -43.91
N ASN A 318 7.17 -40.41 -42.88
CA ASN A 318 6.98 -39.29 -41.94
C ASN A 318 7.91 -39.33 -40.73
N LYS A 319 8.53 -40.47 -40.40
CA LYS A 319 9.46 -40.69 -39.28
C LYS A 319 8.87 -40.50 -37.89
N HIS A 320 7.55 -40.47 -37.80
CA HIS A 320 6.79 -40.43 -36.52
C HIS A 320 5.49 -41.22 -36.66
N LEU A 321 4.80 -41.49 -35.56
CA LEU A 321 3.49 -42.14 -35.56
C LEU A 321 2.41 -41.16 -36.07
N PRO A 322 1.33 -41.64 -36.69
CA PRO A 322 0.18 -40.81 -37.04
C PRO A 322 -0.35 -40.02 -35.84
N GLU A 323 -0.71 -38.77 -36.05
CA GLU A 323 -1.22 -37.81 -35.06
C GLU A 323 -0.17 -37.34 -34.02
N VAL A 324 0.96 -38.01 -33.84
CA VAL A 324 2.04 -37.60 -32.96
C VAL A 324 2.78 -36.41 -33.56
N PRO A 325 2.94 -35.28 -32.86
CA PRO A 325 3.64 -34.12 -33.40
C PRO A 325 5.12 -34.42 -33.68
N THR A 326 5.66 -33.80 -34.72
CA THR A 326 7.10 -33.90 -35.03
C THR A 326 7.94 -33.20 -33.94
N ALA A 327 9.21 -33.58 -33.80
CA ALA A 327 10.16 -32.93 -32.90
C ALA A 327 10.24 -31.40 -33.15
N GLN A 328 10.22 -30.98 -34.42
CA GLN A 328 10.25 -29.56 -34.77
C GLN A 328 8.97 -28.85 -34.32
N ASN A 329 7.80 -29.47 -34.48
CA ASN A 329 6.54 -28.88 -34.01
C ASN A 329 6.53 -28.70 -32.47
N VAL A 330 7.06 -29.68 -31.73
CA VAL A 330 7.18 -29.57 -30.24
C VAL A 330 8.14 -28.46 -29.83
N VAL A 331 9.24 -28.26 -30.56
CA VAL A 331 10.19 -27.16 -30.31
C VAL A 331 9.54 -25.80 -30.54
N ASP A 332 8.77 -25.67 -31.64
CA ASP A 332 8.20 -24.40 -32.06
C ASP A 332 6.95 -23.99 -31.24
N ASN A 333 6.13 -24.96 -30.83
CA ASN A 333 4.81 -24.71 -30.25
C ASN A 333 4.65 -25.22 -28.81
N GLY A 334 5.62 -25.98 -28.31
CA GLY A 334 5.47 -26.65 -27.02
C GLY A 334 4.58 -27.89 -27.11
N LEU A 335 4.17 -28.43 -25.98
CA LEU A 335 3.36 -29.62 -25.84
C LEU A 335 2.27 -29.42 -24.77
N GLU A 336 1.02 -29.63 -25.17
CA GLU A 336 -0.11 -29.63 -24.22
C GLU A 336 -0.15 -30.98 -23.49
N LEU A 337 0.11 -30.95 -22.19
CA LEU A 337 0.29 -32.16 -21.38
C LEU A 337 -0.95 -33.04 -21.34
N LYS A 338 -2.13 -32.43 -21.32
CA LYS A 338 -3.42 -33.14 -21.32
C LYS A 338 -3.67 -33.88 -22.60
N GLU A 339 -3.59 -33.20 -23.71
CA GLU A 339 -3.83 -33.74 -25.08
C GLU A 339 -2.81 -34.80 -25.43
N PHE A 340 -1.56 -34.56 -25.06
CA PHE A 340 -0.48 -35.51 -25.36
C PHE A 340 -0.60 -36.80 -24.54
N ASN A 341 -0.98 -36.75 -23.27
CA ASN A 341 -1.21 -37.95 -22.47
C ASN A 341 -2.40 -38.77 -23.00
N ALA A 342 -3.49 -38.13 -23.44
CA ALA A 342 -4.60 -38.79 -24.07
C ALA A 342 -4.20 -39.45 -25.41
N LEU A 343 -3.36 -38.77 -26.20
CA LEU A 343 -2.80 -39.34 -27.45
C LEU A 343 -1.89 -40.53 -27.18
N LEU A 344 -1.01 -40.47 -26.17
CA LEU A 344 -0.17 -41.59 -25.78
C LEU A 344 -1.01 -42.80 -25.35
N LEU A 345 -2.07 -42.59 -24.56
CA LEU A 345 -2.99 -43.66 -24.17
C LEU A 345 -3.65 -44.28 -25.41
N LYS A 346 -4.16 -43.46 -26.35
CA LYS A 346 -4.68 -43.92 -27.64
C LYS A 346 -3.69 -44.82 -28.37
N LYS A 347 -2.42 -44.40 -28.47
CA LYS A 347 -1.39 -45.22 -29.17
C LYS A 347 -1.08 -46.53 -28.44
N ILE A 348 -1.14 -46.55 -27.10
CA ILE A 348 -1.00 -47.78 -26.31
C ILE A 348 -2.19 -48.72 -26.57
N GLU A 349 -3.41 -48.20 -26.61
CA GLU A 349 -4.63 -49.00 -26.89
C GLU A 349 -4.62 -49.54 -28.33
N GLU A 350 -4.28 -48.74 -29.36
CA GLU A 350 -4.08 -49.19 -30.74
C GLU A 350 -3.01 -50.30 -30.84
N LEU A 351 -1.86 -50.13 -30.14
CA LEU A 351 -0.81 -51.15 -30.07
C LEU A 351 -1.33 -52.45 -29.41
N THR A 352 -2.13 -52.35 -28.36
CA THR A 352 -2.73 -53.49 -27.68
C THR A 352 -3.65 -54.28 -28.63
N LEU A 353 -4.49 -53.61 -29.44
CA LEU A 353 -5.32 -54.23 -30.43
C LEU A 353 -4.50 -54.94 -31.50
N HIS A 354 -3.36 -54.38 -31.96
CA HIS A 354 -2.47 -55.02 -32.87
C HIS A 354 -1.83 -56.29 -32.28
N ILE A 355 -1.42 -56.27 -31.01
CA ILE A 355 -0.84 -57.42 -30.32
C ILE A 355 -1.88 -58.54 -30.21
N ILE A 356 -3.13 -58.22 -29.80
CA ILE A 356 -4.22 -59.21 -29.73
C ILE A 356 -4.41 -59.86 -31.11
N LYS A 357 -4.49 -59.05 -32.16
CA LYS A 357 -4.69 -59.55 -33.52
C LYS A 357 -3.53 -60.40 -34.03
N LEU A 358 -2.29 -60.06 -33.67
CA LEU A 358 -1.11 -60.89 -33.97
C LEU A 358 -1.16 -62.23 -33.22
N ASN A 359 -1.53 -62.23 -31.91
CA ASN A 359 -1.66 -63.45 -31.14
C ASN A 359 -2.72 -64.39 -31.72
N GLU A 360 -3.90 -63.89 -32.10
CA GLU A 360 -4.94 -64.66 -32.76
C GLU A 360 -4.45 -65.28 -34.07
N ASN A 361 -3.63 -64.55 -34.85
CA ASN A 361 -3.06 -65.08 -36.07
C ASN A 361 -2.04 -66.16 -35.77
N ILE A 362 -1.20 -65.99 -34.74
CA ILE A 362 -0.24 -67.04 -34.33
C ILE A 362 -1.00 -68.33 -33.93
N GLU A 363 -2.02 -68.22 -33.10
CA GLU A 363 -2.84 -69.35 -32.69
C GLU A 363 -3.52 -70.08 -33.88
N LYS A 364 -3.99 -69.30 -34.87
CA LYS A 364 -4.52 -69.89 -36.13
C LYS A 364 -3.43 -70.62 -36.94
N GLN A 365 -2.24 -70.05 -36.97
CA GLN A 365 -1.11 -70.69 -37.68
C GLN A 365 -0.64 -71.95 -36.96
N ASP A 366 -0.54 -71.95 -35.63
CA ASP A 366 -0.21 -73.10 -34.79
C ASP A 366 -1.24 -74.24 -34.98
N LYS A 367 -2.52 -73.91 -34.95
CA LYS A 367 -3.59 -74.90 -35.28
C LYS A 367 -3.44 -75.48 -36.66
N ARG A 368 -3.03 -74.65 -37.65
CA ARG A 368 -2.82 -75.10 -39.04
C ARG A 368 -1.61 -75.96 -39.14
N ILE A 369 -0.50 -75.64 -38.50
CA ILE A 369 0.72 -76.41 -38.43
C ILE A 369 0.43 -77.76 -37.80
N ASN A 370 -0.22 -77.84 -36.65
CA ASN A 370 -0.60 -79.07 -35.97
C ASN A 370 -1.52 -79.95 -36.85
N GLN A 371 -2.44 -79.36 -37.61
CA GLN A 371 -3.26 -80.10 -38.57
C GLN A 371 -2.39 -80.73 -39.76
N LEU A 372 -1.42 -79.99 -40.22
CA LEU A 372 -0.54 -80.47 -41.29
C LEU A 372 0.44 -81.57 -40.83
N GLU A 373 0.92 -81.46 -39.59
CA GLU A 373 1.77 -82.49 -38.97
C GLU A 373 1.05 -83.81 -38.70
N ASN A 374 -0.25 -83.75 -38.30
CA ASN A 374 -1.08 -84.90 -38.03
C ASN A 374 -1.62 -85.59 -39.32
N ILE A 375 -1.32 -85.03 -40.52
CA ILE A 375 -1.68 -85.64 -41.81
C ILE A 375 -0.51 -86.54 -42.38
N LYS A 376 0.64 -86.52 -41.74
CA LYS A 376 1.76 -87.40 -41.99
C LYS A 376 1.60 -88.68 -41.15
#